data_4152698a5cf937a620c1e3c11db5a658
#
_entry.id   4152698a5cf937a620c1e3c11db5a658
#
_cell.length_a   1.000
_cell.length_b   1.000
_cell.length_c   1.000
_cell.angle_alpha   90.00
_cell.angle_beta   90.00
_cell.angle_gamma   90.00
#
_symmetry.space_group_name_H-M   'P 1'
#
loop_
_entity.id
_entity.type
_entity.pdbx_description
1 polymer ?
#
loop_
_entity_poly.entity_id
_entity_poly.type
_entity_poly.pdbx_seq_one_letter_code
_entity_poly.pdbx_strand_id
1 'polypeptide(L)'
;INQYERQINTDFHAEWFPIQSTPKLIFDHDKMVIMAKEKLRYKAAFHPILFELLPEKFTLPQLQSLYEGIFDTEFDKRNFSRKIQSTKLLIKQKEKDKESSKKGAYYYKLDKRRYAAKFHAFLNFIPNPGNLK
;
A
#
# COMPACT_ATOMS: atom_id res chain seq x y z
N ILE A 1 6.91 5.30 -5.13
CA ILE A 1 7.78 4.41 -5.92
C ILE A 1 9.15 5.05 -6.10
N ASN A 2 9.22 6.31 -6.52
CA ASN A 2 10.49 6.97 -6.86
C ASN A 2 11.50 7.13 -5.72
N GLN A 3 11.09 7.07 -4.45
CA GLN A 3 12.06 7.22 -3.35
C GLN A 3 12.92 5.96 -3.15
N TYR A 4 12.46 4.80 -3.60
CA TYR A 4 13.21 3.54 -3.51
C TYR A 4 14.06 3.25 -4.75
N GLU A 5 13.71 3.83 -5.91
CA GLU A 5 14.50 3.68 -7.14
C GLU A 5 15.94 4.17 -6.99
N ARG A 6 16.15 5.20 -6.16
CA ARG A 6 17.48 5.76 -5.87
C ARG A 6 18.36 4.87 -4.98
N GLN A 7 17.80 3.80 -4.40
CA GLN A 7 18.53 2.89 -3.51
C GLN A 7 19.08 1.66 -4.22
N ILE A 8 18.82 1.52 -5.52
CA ILE A 8 19.35 0.41 -6.29
C ILE A 8 20.84 0.60 -6.50
N ASN A 9 21.61 -0.44 -6.16
CA ASN A 9 23.01 -0.51 -6.48
C ASN A 9 23.18 -0.97 -7.93
N THR A 10 23.44 -0.04 -8.83
CA THR A 10 23.65 -0.29 -10.26
C THR A 10 24.96 -1.06 -10.54
N ASP A 11 25.91 -1.08 -9.61
CA ASP A 11 27.17 -1.80 -9.75
C ASP A 11 26.97 -3.32 -9.88
N PHE A 12 25.83 -3.83 -9.41
CA PHE A 12 25.43 -5.25 -9.53
C PHE A 12 24.34 -5.49 -10.56
N HIS A 13 24.13 -4.57 -11.49
CA HIS A 13 23.07 -4.65 -12.50
C HIS A 13 21.68 -4.90 -11.92
N ALA A 14 21.41 -4.32 -10.73
CA ALA A 14 20.10 -4.43 -10.10
C ALA A 14 19.08 -3.55 -10.83
N GLU A 15 17.92 -4.10 -11.11
CA GLU A 15 16.84 -3.43 -11.82
C GLU A 15 15.50 -3.64 -11.12
N TRP A 16 14.60 -2.67 -11.27
CA TRP A 16 13.22 -2.80 -10.81
C TRP A 16 12.35 -3.45 -11.88
N PHE A 17 11.61 -4.48 -11.49
CA PHE A 17 10.61 -5.12 -12.32
C PHE A 17 9.22 -5.02 -11.72
N PRO A 18 8.16 -4.79 -12.53
CA PRO A 18 6.80 -4.99 -12.05
C PRO A 18 6.63 -6.45 -11.59
N ILE A 19 5.99 -6.66 -10.44
CA ILE A 19 5.86 -8.00 -9.86
C ILE A 19 5.12 -8.98 -10.74
N GLN A 20 4.26 -8.48 -11.64
CA GLN A 20 3.51 -9.28 -12.61
C GLN A 20 4.35 -9.73 -13.81
N SER A 21 5.47 -9.09 -14.05
CA SER A 21 6.36 -9.33 -15.20
C SER A 21 7.79 -9.59 -14.79
N THR A 22 8.02 -10.11 -13.59
CA THR A 22 9.33 -10.59 -13.17
C THR A 22 9.86 -11.63 -14.14
N PRO A 23 11.12 -11.53 -14.61
CA PRO A 23 11.73 -12.55 -15.42
C PRO A 23 11.82 -13.87 -14.64
N LYS A 24 11.94 -14.99 -15.36
CA LYS A 24 12.19 -16.27 -14.70
C LYS A 24 13.46 -16.20 -13.88
N LEU A 25 13.33 -16.49 -12.61
CA LEU A 25 14.46 -16.47 -11.66
C LEU A 25 15.13 -17.84 -11.57
N ILE A 26 16.38 -17.83 -11.10
CA ILE A 26 17.16 -19.06 -10.90
C ILE A 26 16.68 -19.81 -9.65
N PHE A 27 16.93 -21.10 -9.61
CA PHE A 27 16.60 -21.99 -8.48
C PHE A 27 15.12 -21.90 -8.09
N ASP A 28 14.83 -21.72 -6.83
CA ASP A 28 13.50 -21.59 -6.22
C ASP A 28 13.08 -20.12 -5.95
N HIS A 29 13.81 -19.14 -6.49
CA HIS A 29 13.57 -17.72 -6.23
C HIS A 29 12.17 -17.27 -6.72
N ASP A 30 11.62 -17.87 -7.80
CA ASP A 30 10.24 -17.62 -8.21
C ASP A 30 9.25 -17.96 -7.09
N LYS A 31 9.46 -19.08 -6.39
CA LYS A 31 8.63 -19.49 -5.24
C LYS A 31 8.79 -18.51 -4.08
N MET A 32 10.02 -18.03 -3.83
CA MET A 32 10.27 -17.03 -2.79
C MET A 32 9.51 -15.73 -3.06
N VAL A 33 9.48 -15.25 -4.32
CA VAL A 33 8.72 -14.05 -4.70
C VAL A 33 7.22 -14.25 -4.46
N ILE A 34 6.67 -15.40 -4.86
CA ILE A 34 5.25 -15.73 -4.63
C ILE A 34 4.95 -15.75 -3.13
N MET A 35 5.74 -16.47 -2.35
CA MET A 35 5.56 -16.55 -0.89
C MET A 35 5.69 -15.19 -0.21
N ALA A 36 6.61 -14.34 -0.65
CA ALA A 36 6.76 -12.98 -0.14
C ALA A 36 5.52 -12.13 -0.43
N LYS A 37 4.98 -12.22 -1.65
CA LYS A 37 3.73 -11.54 -2.05
C LYS A 37 2.54 -11.98 -1.18
N GLU A 38 2.35 -13.28 -1.00
CA GLU A 38 1.30 -13.83 -0.14
C GLU A 38 1.45 -13.38 1.32
N LYS A 39 2.68 -13.42 1.84
CA LYS A 39 2.97 -12.98 3.20
C LYS A 39 2.70 -11.49 3.39
N LEU A 40 3.04 -10.67 2.39
CA LEU A 40 2.76 -9.24 2.40
C LEU A 40 1.25 -8.98 2.40
N ARG A 41 0.49 -9.67 1.54
CA ARG A 41 -0.98 -9.60 1.49
C ARG A 41 -1.59 -9.97 2.82
N TYR A 42 -1.18 -11.10 3.39
CA TYR A 42 -1.65 -11.55 4.70
C TYR A 42 -1.38 -10.50 5.77
N LYS A 43 -0.14 -9.99 5.87
CA LYS A 43 0.19 -8.95 6.84
C LYS A 43 -0.58 -7.66 6.60
N ALA A 44 -0.73 -7.23 5.34
CA ALA A 44 -1.47 -6.02 5.00
C ALA A 44 -2.97 -6.11 5.30
N ALA A 45 -3.54 -7.34 5.30
CA ALA A 45 -4.92 -7.57 5.69
C ALA A 45 -5.17 -7.32 7.19
N PHE A 46 -4.20 -7.66 8.04
CA PHE A 46 -4.35 -7.60 9.50
C PHE A 46 -3.61 -6.42 10.15
N HIS A 47 -2.65 -5.83 9.44
CA HIS A 47 -1.81 -4.76 9.96
C HIS A 47 -1.71 -3.62 8.96
N PRO A 48 -1.71 -2.37 9.41
CA PRO A 48 -1.58 -1.21 8.51
C PRO A 48 -0.14 -0.99 8.02
N ILE A 49 0.60 -2.08 7.74
CA ILE A 49 2.00 -2.03 7.32
C ILE A 49 2.22 -1.27 6.00
N LEU A 50 1.19 -1.20 5.15
CA LEU A 50 1.29 -0.50 3.88
C LEU A 50 1.51 1.01 4.05
N PHE A 51 1.18 1.57 5.21
CA PHE A 51 1.48 2.98 5.49
C PHE A 51 2.98 3.25 5.58
N GLU A 52 3.80 2.24 5.91
CA GLU A 52 5.26 2.36 5.92
C GLU A 52 5.84 2.54 4.50
N LEU A 53 5.08 2.17 3.47
CA LEU A 53 5.47 2.32 2.06
C LEU A 53 5.05 3.67 1.47
N LEU A 54 4.34 4.49 2.22
CA LEU A 54 3.89 5.80 1.80
C LEU A 54 4.82 6.90 2.32
N PRO A 55 4.91 8.04 1.62
CA PRO A 55 5.57 9.21 2.17
C PRO A 55 4.84 9.70 3.42
N GLU A 56 5.51 10.52 4.24
CA GLU A 56 4.92 11.06 5.48
C GLU A 56 3.57 11.76 5.27
N LYS A 57 3.42 12.43 4.12
CA LYS A 57 2.16 13.01 3.66
C LYS A 57 1.74 12.30 2.38
N PHE A 58 0.54 11.81 2.31
CA PHE A 58 -0.02 11.10 1.16
C PHE A 58 -1.49 11.46 0.94
N THR A 59 -1.99 11.18 -0.25
CA THR A 59 -3.41 11.35 -0.58
C THR A 59 -4.17 10.02 -0.49
N LEU A 60 -5.49 10.07 -0.33
CA LEU A 60 -6.31 8.85 -0.35
C LEU A 60 -6.20 8.07 -1.68
N PRO A 61 -6.14 8.70 -2.86
CA PRO A 61 -5.86 7.97 -4.10
C PRO A 61 -4.53 7.21 -4.08
N GLN A 62 -3.44 7.80 -3.57
CA GLN A 62 -2.15 7.11 -3.45
C GLN A 62 -2.25 5.88 -2.53
N LEU A 63 -2.93 6.02 -1.39
CA LEU A 63 -3.17 4.91 -0.49
C LEU A 63 -4.02 3.82 -1.16
N GLN A 64 -5.09 4.20 -1.89
CA GLN A 64 -5.94 3.27 -2.62
C GLN A 64 -5.15 2.49 -3.66
N SER A 65 -4.38 3.17 -4.51
CA SER A 65 -3.54 2.53 -5.55
C SER A 65 -2.53 1.55 -4.95
N LEU A 66 -1.98 1.87 -3.77
CA LEU A 66 -1.06 0.96 -3.07
C LEU A 66 -1.78 -0.33 -2.65
N TYR A 67 -2.99 -0.22 -2.05
CA TYR A 67 -3.80 -1.37 -1.68
C TYR A 67 -4.22 -2.19 -2.90
N GLU A 68 -4.68 -1.53 -3.98
CA GLU A 68 -5.06 -2.18 -5.23
C GLU A 68 -3.89 -2.96 -5.84
N GLY A 69 -2.68 -2.36 -5.84
CA GLY A 69 -1.47 -3.04 -6.33
C GLY A 69 -1.06 -4.26 -5.51
N ILE A 70 -1.22 -4.24 -4.19
CA ILE A 70 -0.88 -5.37 -3.32
C ILE A 70 -1.89 -6.50 -3.45
N PHE A 71 -3.19 -6.16 -3.54
CA PHE A 71 -4.27 -7.15 -3.57
C PHE A 71 -4.70 -7.59 -4.97
N ASP A 72 -4.13 -7.00 -6.04
CA ASP A 72 -4.53 -7.19 -7.45
C ASP A 72 -6.05 -7.05 -7.62
N THR A 73 -6.63 -6.02 -7.03
CA THR A 73 -8.07 -5.80 -6.99
C THR A 73 -8.37 -4.32 -7.06
N GLU A 74 -9.40 -3.92 -7.78
CA GLU A 74 -9.91 -2.56 -7.79
C GLU A 74 -10.89 -2.35 -6.64
N PHE A 75 -10.79 -1.20 -5.96
CA PHE A 75 -11.70 -0.81 -4.90
C PHE A 75 -12.61 0.34 -5.35
N ASP A 76 -13.88 0.28 -5.00
CA ASP A 76 -14.75 1.44 -5.13
C ASP A 76 -14.22 2.62 -4.30
N LYS A 77 -13.93 3.72 -4.97
CA LYS A 77 -13.28 4.89 -4.40
C LYS A 77 -14.01 5.46 -3.18
N ARG A 78 -15.36 5.49 -3.24
CA ARG A 78 -16.19 6.03 -2.16
C ARG A 78 -16.15 5.10 -0.94
N ASN A 79 -16.33 3.82 -1.17
CA ASN A 79 -16.29 2.82 -0.10
C ASN A 79 -14.91 2.73 0.55
N PHE A 80 -13.85 2.74 -0.26
CA PHE A 80 -12.47 2.77 0.24
C PHE A 80 -12.25 3.98 1.14
N SER A 81 -12.51 5.19 0.63
CA SER A 81 -12.33 6.43 1.39
C SER A 81 -13.12 6.43 2.70
N ARG A 82 -14.38 5.98 2.68
CA ARG A 82 -15.22 5.89 3.86
C ARG A 82 -14.66 4.93 4.90
N LYS A 83 -14.24 3.73 4.48
CA LYS A 83 -13.66 2.73 5.37
C LYS A 83 -12.36 3.21 6.00
N ILE A 84 -11.44 3.76 5.20
CA ILE A 84 -10.17 4.29 5.71
C ILE A 84 -10.41 5.42 6.72
N GLN A 85 -11.31 6.34 6.43
CA GLN A 85 -11.60 7.44 7.35
C GLN A 85 -12.26 6.95 8.64
N SER A 86 -13.08 5.91 8.59
CA SER A 86 -13.72 5.32 9.77
C SER A 86 -12.72 4.69 10.74
N THR A 87 -11.53 4.30 10.28
CA THR A 87 -10.45 3.80 11.16
C THR A 87 -9.93 4.87 12.12
N LYS A 88 -10.14 6.15 11.78
CA LYS A 88 -9.59 7.32 12.51
C LYS A 88 -8.07 7.30 12.65
N LEU A 89 -7.38 6.58 11.78
CA LEU A 89 -5.91 6.51 11.73
C LEU A 89 -5.28 7.66 10.96
N LEU A 90 -6.10 8.44 10.22
CA LEU A 90 -5.61 9.50 9.36
C LEU A 90 -5.88 10.88 9.94
N ILE A 91 -4.85 11.72 9.91
CA ILE A 91 -4.93 13.14 10.24
C ILE A 91 -4.95 13.92 8.94
N LYS A 92 -6.11 14.52 8.62
CA LYS A 92 -6.25 15.37 7.44
C LYS A 92 -5.41 16.63 7.56
N GLN A 93 -4.67 16.96 6.51
CA GLN A 93 -3.86 18.16 6.42
C GLN A 93 -4.66 19.30 5.74
N LYS A 94 -4.23 20.54 5.95
CA LYS A 94 -4.82 21.72 5.28
C LYS A 94 -4.40 21.79 3.80
N GLU A 95 -3.25 21.22 3.48
CA GLU A 95 -2.65 21.22 2.15
C GLU A 95 -3.39 20.26 1.21
N LYS A 96 -3.38 20.63 -0.07
CA LYS A 96 -3.94 19.80 -1.16
C LYS A 96 -2.87 19.54 -2.21
N ASP A 97 -2.87 18.34 -2.74
CA ASP A 97 -2.17 17.99 -3.95
C ASP A 97 -2.96 18.49 -5.15
N LYS A 98 -2.39 19.46 -5.87
CA LYS A 98 -2.98 20.03 -7.09
C LYS A 98 -2.33 19.47 -8.36
N GLU A 99 -1.23 18.75 -8.23
CA GLU A 99 -0.50 18.20 -9.38
C GLU A 99 -1.18 16.92 -9.90
N SER A 100 -1.57 16.02 -9.00
CA SER A 100 -2.20 14.74 -9.37
C SER A 100 -3.72 14.83 -9.56
N SER A 101 -4.37 15.95 -9.20
CA SER A 101 -5.82 16.10 -9.28
C SER A 101 -6.24 17.53 -9.57
N LYS A 102 -7.03 17.75 -10.66
CA LYS A 102 -7.56 19.08 -11.04
C LYS A 102 -8.32 19.77 -9.91
N LYS A 103 -9.05 19.04 -9.06
CA LYS A 103 -9.78 19.57 -7.91
C LYS A 103 -8.96 19.62 -6.62
N GLY A 104 -7.74 19.06 -6.64
CA GLY A 104 -6.87 18.93 -5.49
C GLY A 104 -7.37 17.86 -4.50
N ALA A 105 -6.51 16.90 -4.19
CA ALA A 105 -6.75 15.90 -3.15
C ALA A 105 -6.09 16.34 -1.85
N TYR A 106 -6.80 16.25 -0.71
CA TYR A 106 -6.19 16.56 0.58
C TYR A 106 -5.09 15.58 0.92
N TYR A 107 -4.02 16.09 1.51
CA TYR A 107 -3.00 15.26 2.13
C TYR A 107 -3.46 14.76 3.49
N TYR A 108 -2.96 13.60 3.86
CA TYR A 108 -3.16 12.95 5.15
C TYR A 108 -1.82 12.50 5.72
N LYS A 109 -1.75 12.38 7.04
CA LYS A 109 -0.67 11.73 7.78
C LYS A 109 -1.24 10.60 8.62
N LEU A 110 -0.42 9.58 8.88
CA LEU A 110 -0.76 8.52 9.80
C LEU A 110 -0.70 9.04 11.26
N ASP A 111 -1.75 8.82 12.02
CA ASP A 111 -1.73 9.05 13.47
C ASP A 111 -1.00 7.88 14.15
N LYS A 112 0.29 8.06 14.40
CA LYS A 112 1.16 7.05 15.00
C LYS A 112 0.72 6.62 16.39
N ARG A 113 0.05 7.49 17.16
CA ARG A 113 -0.44 7.17 18.51
C ARG A 113 -1.63 6.20 18.44
N ARG A 114 -2.55 6.46 17.52
CA ARG A 114 -3.71 5.58 17.30
C ARG A 114 -3.33 4.29 16.59
N TYR A 115 -2.32 4.32 15.75
CA TYR A 115 -1.78 3.16 15.07
C TYR A 115 -1.35 2.07 16.05
N ALA A 116 -0.59 2.44 17.09
CA ALA A 116 -0.13 1.49 18.11
C ALA A 116 -1.28 0.89 18.94
N ALA A 117 -2.42 1.59 19.04
CA ALA A 117 -3.54 1.20 19.91
C ALA A 117 -4.66 0.40 19.22
N LYS A 118 -4.72 0.38 17.88
CA LYS A 118 -5.88 -0.16 17.11
C LYS A 118 -5.50 -1.22 16.09
N PHE A 119 -4.90 -2.29 16.56
CA PHE A 119 -4.58 -3.46 15.73
C PHE A 119 -5.81 -4.11 15.08
N HIS A 120 -6.97 -4.04 15.71
CA HIS A 120 -8.20 -4.71 15.26
C HIS A 120 -9.05 -3.91 14.25
N ALA A 121 -8.73 -2.65 13.97
CA ALA A 121 -9.55 -1.82 13.07
C ALA A 121 -9.44 -2.22 11.59
N PHE A 122 -8.42 -2.99 11.22
CA PHE A 122 -8.16 -3.44 9.85
C PHE A 122 -8.81 -4.76 9.48
N LEU A 123 -9.18 -5.59 10.46
CA LEU A 123 -9.79 -6.90 10.24
C LEU A 123 -11.06 -6.89 9.36
N ASN A 124 -11.75 -5.76 9.29
CA ASN A 124 -12.97 -5.58 8.51
C ASN A 124 -12.75 -4.84 7.17
N PHE A 125 -11.52 -4.53 6.82
CA PHE A 125 -11.23 -3.67 5.67
C PHE A 125 -11.18 -4.44 4.35
N ILE A 126 -10.70 -5.67 4.39
CA ILE A 126 -10.52 -6.50 3.20
C ILE A 126 -11.61 -7.55 3.15
N PRO A 127 -12.27 -7.73 1.99
CA PRO A 127 -13.15 -8.87 1.81
C PRO A 127 -12.35 -10.15 2.05
N ASN A 128 -12.87 -10.98 2.92
CA ASN A 128 -12.41 -12.27 3.40
C ASN A 128 -11.12 -12.79 2.73
N PRO A 129 -9.96 -12.85 3.42
CA PRO A 129 -8.71 -13.27 2.80
C PRO A 129 -8.75 -14.70 2.20
N GLY A 130 -9.77 -15.50 2.53
CA GLY A 130 -10.02 -16.81 1.92
C GLY A 130 -10.52 -16.76 0.47
N ASN A 131 -10.94 -15.61 -0.05
CA ASN A 131 -11.40 -15.44 -1.43
C ASN A 131 -10.33 -14.83 -2.35
N LEU A 132 -9.14 -14.60 -1.84
CA LEU A 132 -7.98 -14.19 -2.63
C LEU A 132 -7.34 -15.46 -3.20
N LYS A 133 -7.91 -15.97 -4.29
CA LYS A 133 -7.26 -16.99 -5.12
C LYS A 133 -6.20 -16.37 -5.98
#